data_90cdffc2e1369f0ce181c8670058a411
#
_entry.id   90cdffc2e1369f0ce181c8670058a411
#
_cell.length_a   1.000
_cell.length_b   1.000
_cell.length_c   1.000
_cell.angle_alpha   90.00
_cell.angle_beta   90.00
_cell.angle_gamma   90.00
#
_symmetry.space_group_name_H-M   'P 1'
#
loop_
_entity.id
_entity.type
_entity.pdbx_description
1 polymer ?
#
loop_
_entity_poly.entity_id
_entity_poly.type
_entity_poly.pdbx_seq_one_letter_code
_entity_poly.pdbx_strand_id
1 'polypeptide(L)'
;TVGGKYVAVPYFTDAGLLYYRTDLLDKYGKSPPSTWSELAETAQFIQDKERAAGNAKMQGFVWQGAAYEGLTCDGIEWVNSFGGGNIIEADGTVSINNPNAIAALKTAASWVGTISPEDVVTYKEEDARGVWQTGNAVFMRNWPYAWSRSQADDSPIKDKVGAMALPGGGSDGKMTGALGGWQLMVNKNSKNPEIAADLIKHMTSVEVMKTKAIDTSNLPTRPVLYDDPDVKAANPFFGMLFDTFNNAVARPSTVSHKYYGQVSN
;
A
#
# COMPACT_ATOMS: atom_id res chain seq x y z
N THR A 1 16.77 -14.74 6.70
CA THR A 1 18.08 -15.29 7.06
C THR A 1 19.01 -15.28 5.85
N VAL A 2 20.32 -15.11 6.06
CA VAL A 2 21.34 -15.23 5.02
C VAL A 2 22.34 -16.27 5.49
N GLY A 3 22.55 -17.33 4.67
CA GLY A 3 23.40 -18.45 5.06
C GLY A 3 22.98 -19.13 6.38
N GLY A 4 21.68 -19.23 6.63
CA GLY A 4 21.12 -19.81 7.86
C GLY A 4 21.22 -18.94 9.12
N LYS A 5 21.73 -17.74 9.02
CA LYS A 5 21.86 -16.79 10.15
C LYS A 5 20.83 -15.69 10.09
N TYR A 6 20.31 -15.26 11.23
CA TYR A 6 19.50 -14.05 11.34
C TYR A 6 20.40 -12.83 11.17
N VAL A 7 20.12 -12.02 10.16
CA VAL A 7 20.87 -10.79 9.87
C VAL A 7 20.06 -9.54 10.13
N ALA A 8 18.74 -9.68 10.29
CA ALA A 8 17.81 -8.61 10.60
C ALA A 8 16.61 -9.17 11.38
N VAL A 9 15.91 -8.29 12.09
CA VAL A 9 14.68 -8.60 12.82
C VAL A 9 13.53 -7.83 12.18
N PRO A 10 12.40 -8.47 11.82
CA PRO A 10 11.22 -7.78 11.31
C PRO A 10 10.70 -6.76 12.33
N TYR A 11 10.50 -5.52 11.89
CA TYR A 11 10.06 -4.42 12.75
C TYR A 11 8.56 -4.13 12.58
N PHE A 12 8.10 -3.97 11.36
CA PHE A 12 6.69 -3.97 10.99
C PHE A 12 6.55 -4.48 9.56
N THR A 13 5.37 -4.98 9.25
CA THR A 13 5.02 -5.43 7.90
C THR A 13 4.02 -4.47 7.27
N ASP A 14 3.96 -4.47 5.95
CA ASP A 14 3.03 -3.66 5.17
C ASP A 14 2.46 -4.46 4.01
N ALA A 15 1.26 -4.05 3.57
CA ALA A 15 0.71 -4.39 2.27
C ALA A 15 0.06 -3.15 1.66
N GLY A 16 0.09 -3.01 0.35
CA GLY A 16 -0.64 -1.94 -0.32
C GLY A 16 -2.14 -2.06 -0.07
N LEU A 17 -2.80 -0.94 0.26
CA LEU A 17 -4.22 -0.86 0.56
C LEU A 17 -4.90 0.20 -0.29
N LEU A 18 -6.19 -0.01 -0.55
CA LEU A 18 -7.08 1.03 -1.06
C LEU A 18 -7.74 1.75 0.10
N TYR A 19 -7.54 3.05 0.16
CA TYR A 19 -8.30 3.98 1.00
C TYR A 19 -9.41 4.60 0.18
N TYR A 20 -10.60 4.78 0.77
CA TYR A 20 -11.75 5.36 0.10
C TYR A 20 -12.53 6.28 1.03
N ARG A 21 -13.17 7.29 0.46
CA ARG A 21 -14.03 8.25 1.17
C ARG A 21 -15.42 7.67 1.34
N THR A 22 -15.73 7.21 2.56
CA THR A 22 -17.05 6.66 2.89
C THR A 22 -18.16 7.66 2.68
N ASP A 23 -17.96 8.89 3.12
CA ASP A 23 -18.93 9.98 2.97
C ASP A 23 -19.25 10.34 1.50
N LEU A 24 -18.26 10.27 0.61
CA LEU A 24 -18.48 10.50 -0.81
C LEU A 24 -19.17 9.31 -1.47
N LEU A 25 -18.78 8.09 -1.11
CA LEU A 25 -19.48 6.90 -1.62
C LEU A 25 -20.95 6.91 -1.20
N ASP A 26 -21.23 7.15 0.09
CA ASP A 26 -22.59 7.23 0.62
C ASP A 26 -23.39 8.35 -0.04
N LYS A 27 -22.80 9.55 -0.19
CA LYS A 27 -23.42 10.71 -0.85
C LYS A 27 -23.93 10.40 -2.25
N TYR A 28 -23.22 9.55 -2.98
CA TYR A 28 -23.53 9.22 -4.36
C TYR A 28 -24.09 7.80 -4.57
N GLY A 29 -24.41 7.08 -3.47
CA GLY A 29 -24.98 5.73 -3.53
C GLY A 29 -24.04 4.72 -4.20
N LYS A 30 -22.73 4.84 -3.96
CA LYS A 30 -21.70 3.94 -4.47
C LYS A 30 -21.18 3.03 -3.38
N SER A 31 -20.73 1.84 -3.78
CA SER A 31 -20.03 0.90 -2.90
C SER A 31 -18.52 0.96 -3.13
N PRO A 32 -17.71 0.51 -2.16
CA PRO A 32 -16.29 0.32 -2.38
C PRO A 32 -16.03 -0.64 -3.56
N PRO A 33 -15.09 -0.31 -4.47
CA PRO A 33 -14.88 -1.06 -5.70
C PRO A 33 -14.17 -2.38 -5.46
N SER A 34 -14.62 -3.45 -6.11
CA SER A 34 -13.96 -4.76 -6.09
C SER A 34 -12.99 -4.95 -7.25
N THR A 35 -13.14 -4.17 -8.32
CA THR A 35 -12.28 -4.22 -9.52
C THR A 35 -11.70 -2.85 -9.85
N TRP A 36 -10.58 -2.84 -10.59
CA TRP A 36 -9.97 -1.59 -11.09
C TRP A 36 -10.89 -0.83 -12.05
N SER A 37 -11.77 -1.53 -12.78
CA SER A 37 -12.79 -0.89 -13.63
C SER A 37 -13.82 -0.15 -12.79
N GLU A 38 -14.38 -0.80 -11.78
CA GLU A 38 -15.33 -0.17 -10.84
C GLU A 38 -14.70 1.02 -10.11
N LEU A 39 -13.41 0.91 -9.73
CA LEU A 39 -12.67 2.03 -9.15
C LEU A 39 -12.63 3.19 -10.12
N ALA A 40 -12.20 2.96 -11.37
CA ALA A 40 -12.07 4.02 -12.36
C ALA A 40 -13.41 4.68 -12.68
N GLU A 41 -14.47 3.91 -12.87
CA GLU A 41 -15.81 4.41 -13.13
C GLU A 41 -16.37 5.24 -11.97
N THR A 42 -16.21 4.74 -10.73
CA THR A 42 -16.67 5.44 -9.52
C THR A 42 -15.85 6.68 -9.26
N ALA A 43 -14.53 6.61 -9.43
CA ALA A 43 -13.61 7.72 -9.29
C ALA A 43 -13.95 8.86 -10.25
N GLN A 44 -14.12 8.55 -11.54
CA GLN A 44 -14.50 9.54 -12.56
C GLN A 44 -15.84 10.18 -12.23
N PHE A 45 -16.83 9.37 -11.92
CA PHE A 45 -18.17 9.86 -11.61
C PHE A 45 -18.17 10.84 -10.42
N ILE A 46 -17.55 10.46 -9.30
CA ILE A 46 -17.53 11.31 -8.10
C ILE A 46 -16.67 12.56 -8.33
N GLN A 47 -15.51 12.42 -8.96
CA GLN A 47 -14.65 13.55 -9.33
C GLN A 47 -15.42 14.61 -10.12
N ASP A 48 -16.15 14.20 -11.16
CA ASP A 48 -16.90 15.10 -12.01
C ASP A 48 -18.04 15.78 -11.24
N LYS A 49 -18.75 15.05 -10.37
CA LYS A 49 -19.81 15.60 -9.53
C LYS A 49 -19.29 16.62 -8.52
N GLU A 50 -18.18 16.33 -7.85
CA GLU A 50 -17.57 17.22 -6.86
C GLU A 50 -16.97 18.46 -7.53
N ARG A 51 -16.34 18.31 -8.70
CA ARG A 51 -15.84 19.45 -9.48
C ARG A 51 -16.99 20.35 -9.95
N ALA A 52 -18.06 19.78 -10.43
CA ALA A 52 -19.27 20.54 -10.81
C ALA A 52 -19.94 21.21 -9.61
N ALA A 53 -19.82 20.65 -8.41
CA ALA A 53 -20.30 21.23 -7.16
C ALA A 53 -19.37 22.31 -6.55
N GLY A 54 -18.26 22.64 -7.21
CA GLY A 54 -17.33 23.70 -6.83
C GLY A 54 -16.00 23.24 -6.24
N ASN A 55 -15.79 21.93 -6.01
CA ASN A 55 -14.48 21.43 -5.60
C ASN A 55 -13.60 21.08 -6.81
N ALA A 56 -13.07 22.11 -7.48
CA ALA A 56 -12.22 21.95 -8.67
C ALA A 56 -10.94 21.13 -8.44
N LYS A 57 -10.54 20.94 -7.17
CA LYS A 57 -9.33 20.19 -6.80
C LYS A 57 -9.56 18.70 -6.61
N MET A 58 -10.81 18.24 -6.66
CA MET A 58 -11.13 16.82 -6.45
C MET A 58 -10.44 15.95 -7.50
N GLN A 59 -9.74 14.91 -7.03
CA GLN A 59 -9.13 13.86 -7.82
C GLN A 59 -9.87 12.53 -7.57
N GLY A 60 -9.98 11.70 -8.59
CA GLY A 60 -10.60 10.39 -8.46
C GLY A 60 -9.72 9.40 -7.69
N PHE A 61 -8.42 9.31 -8.06
CA PHE A 61 -7.49 8.35 -7.50
C PHE A 61 -6.06 8.92 -7.43
N VAL A 62 -5.39 8.73 -6.30
CA VAL A 62 -3.98 9.12 -6.09
C VAL A 62 -3.15 7.94 -5.61
N TRP A 63 -1.91 7.84 -6.08
CA TRP A 63 -1.01 6.72 -5.88
C TRP A 63 0.46 7.14 -6.06
N GLN A 64 1.43 6.21 -5.90
CA GLN A 64 2.87 6.49 -5.93
C GLN A 64 3.43 6.32 -7.33
N GLY A 65 3.38 7.38 -8.15
CA GLY A 65 3.80 7.37 -9.56
C GLY A 65 5.22 7.83 -9.84
N ALA A 66 5.97 8.34 -8.87
CA ALA A 66 7.36 8.73 -9.06
C ALA A 66 8.24 7.51 -9.42
N ALA A 67 9.29 7.74 -10.20
CA ALA A 67 10.27 6.69 -10.55
C ALA A 67 11.12 6.33 -9.32
N TYR A 68 10.66 5.40 -8.50
CA TYR A 68 11.32 4.86 -7.30
C TYR A 68 10.61 3.56 -6.86
N GLU A 69 11.06 2.98 -5.74
CA GLU A 69 10.53 1.72 -5.18
C GLU A 69 9.01 1.67 -5.00
N GLY A 70 8.34 2.81 -4.71
CA GLY A 70 6.89 2.87 -4.58
C GLY A 70 6.17 2.51 -5.87
N LEU A 71 6.62 3.04 -7.01
CA LEU A 71 6.05 2.68 -8.32
C LEU A 71 6.28 1.20 -8.66
N THR A 72 7.41 0.63 -8.25
CA THR A 72 7.63 -0.82 -8.40
C THR A 72 6.59 -1.62 -7.62
N CYS A 73 6.26 -1.19 -6.39
CA CYS A 73 5.20 -1.82 -5.59
C CYS A 73 3.84 -1.70 -6.29
N ASP A 74 3.44 -0.49 -6.69
CA ASP A 74 2.17 -0.26 -7.38
C ASP A 74 2.10 -1.07 -8.70
N GLY A 75 3.19 -1.10 -9.47
CA GLY A 75 3.28 -1.85 -10.72
C GLY A 75 3.10 -3.35 -10.57
N ILE A 76 3.72 -3.97 -9.55
CA ILE A 76 3.54 -5.41 -9.31
C ILE A 76 2.14 -5.73 -8.77
N GLU A 77 1.50 -4.83 -8.02
CA GLU A 77 0.12 -4.95 -7.58
C GLU A 77 -0.82 -5.01 -8.79
N TRP A 78 -0.68 -4.07 -9.72
CA TRP A 78 -1.49 -4.04 -10.96
C TRP A 78 -1.24 -5.29 -11.79
N VAL A 79 0.02 -5.59 -12.11
CA VAL A 79 0.39 -6.74 -12.95
C VAL A 79 -0.13 -8.05 -12.37
N ASN A 80 0.10 -8.28 -11.07
CA ASN A 80 -0.33 -9.52 -10.42
C ASN A 80 -1.86 -9.60 -10.34
N SER A 81 -2.55 -8.48 -10.05
CA SER A 81 -4.00 -8.44 -9.97
C SER A 81 -4.68 -8.75 -11.31
N PHE A 82 -4.04 -8.49 -12.45
CA PHE A 82 -4.52 -8.84 -13.79
C PHE A 82 -4.13 -10.27 -14.22
N GLY A 83 -3.48 -11.05 -13.36
CA GLY A 83 -2.97 -12.36 -13.71
C GLY A 83 -1.72 -12.31 -14.59
N GLY A 84 -1.00 -11.18 -14.59
CA GLY A 84 0.25 -10.97 -15.34
C GLY A 84 1.49 -11.62 -14.71
N GLY A 85 1.34 -12.33 -13.58
CA GLY A 85 2.43 -13.02 -12.89
C GLY A 85 3.39 -12.07 -12.19
N ASN A 86 4.67 -12.41 -12.22
CA ASN A 86 5.74 -11.64 -11.62
C ASN A 86 6.55 -10.88 -12.69
N ILE A 87 7.49 -10.05 -12.26
CA ILE A 87 8.50 -9.45 -13.17
C ILE A 87 9.52 -10.52 -13.55
N ILE A 88 10.04 -11.23 -12.53
CA ILE A 88 10.99 -12.33 -12.65
C ILE A 88 10.47 -13.48 -11.80
N GLU A 89 10.39 -14.67 -12.38
CA GLU A 89 9.97 -15.88 -11.69
C GLU A 89 11.08 -16.45 -10.79
N ALA A 90 10.73 -17.41 -9.93
CA ALA A 90 11.66 -18.00 -8.97
C ALA A 90 12.85 -18.71 -9.64
N ASP A 91 12.70 -19.16 -10.87
CA ASP A 91 13.75 -19.80 -11.68
C ASP A 91 14.65 -18.80 -12.45
N GLY A 92 14.36 -17.48 -12.32
CA GLY A 92 15.07 -16.42 -12.99
C GLY A 92 14.49 -16.03 -14.35
N THR A 93 13.41 -16.66 -14.79
CA THR A 93 12.75 -16.32 -16.07
C THR A 93 12.09 -14.94 -15.97
N VAL A 94 12.36 -14.06 -16.92
CA VAL A 94 11.69 -12.75 -17.05
C VAL A 94 10.33 -12.96 -17.71
N SER A 95 9.23 -12.82 -16.97
CA SER A 95 7.86 -13.15 -17.39
C SER A 95 6.96 -11.92 -17.62
N ILE A 96 7.42 -10.73 -17.27
CA ILE A 96 6.61 -9.47 -17.33
C ILE A 96 6.06 -9.14 -18.71
N ASN A 97 6.71 -9.60 -19.79
CA ASN A 97 6.26 -9.31 -21.15
C ASN A 97 5.16 -10.29 -21.59
N ASN A 98 3.96 -10.08 -21.08
CA ASN A 98 2.78 -10.87 -21.43
C ASN A 98 1.53 -9.97 -21.58
N PRO A 99 0.46 -10.46 -22.25
CA PRO A 99 -0.74 -9.65 -22.51
C PRO A 99 -1.41 -9.07 -21.26
N ASN A 100 -1.47 -9.83 -20.15
CA ASN A 100 -2.12 -9.40 -18.91
C ASN A 100 -1.30 -8.29 -18.20
N ALA A 101 0.01 -8.42 -18.16
CA ALA A 101 0.89 -7.37 -17.63
C ALA A 101 0.80 -6.08 -18.45
N ILE A 102 0.78 -6.22 -19.78
CA ILE A 102 0.60 -5.09 -20.70
C ILE A 102 -0.76 -4.41 -20.48
N ALA A 103 -1.85 -5.20 -20.30
CA ALA A 103 -3.17 -4.68 -20.02
C ALA A 103 -3.20 -3.91 -18.69
N ALA A 104 -2.61 -4.47 -17.63
CA ALA A 104 -2.51 -3.83 -16.32
C ALA A 104 -1.81 -2.47 -16.39
N LEU A 105 -0.63 -2.41 -17.01
CA LEU A 105 0.15 -1.18 -17.12
C LEU A 105 -0.53 -0.13 -18.03
N LYS A 106 -1.19 -0.55 -19.12
CA LYS A 106 -1.99 0.35 -19.95
C LYS A 106 -3.17 0.93 -19.18
N THR A 107 -3.84 0.11 -18.35
CA THR A 107 -4.94 0.58 -17.50
C THR A 107 -4.43 1.64 -16.52
N ALA A 108 -3.35 1.37 -15.79
CA ALA A 108 -2.76 2.34 -14.86
C ALA A 108 -2.31 3.63 -15.56
N ALA A 109 -1.66 3.52 -16.72
CA ALA A 109 -1.26 4.68 -17.50
C ALA A 109 -2.46 5.54 -17.96
N SER A 110 -3.62 4.92 -18.24
CA SER A 110 -4.83 5.64 -18.65
C SER A 110 -5.46 6.49 -17.54
N TRP A 111 -5.11 6.27 -16.29
CA TRP A 111 -5.61 7.07 -15.16
C TRP A 111 -4.93 8.44 -15.06
N VAL A 112 -3.69 8.57 -15.56
CA VAL A 112 -2.91 9.82 -15.54
C VAL A 112 -3.60 10.89 -16.40
N GLY A 113 -3.87 12.04 -15.79
CA GLY A 113 -4.58 13.14 -16.46
C GLY A 113 -6.10 12.92 -16.62
N THR A 114 -6.64 11.80 -16.13
CA THR A 114 -8.09 11.52 -16.12
C THR A 114 -8.64 11.49 -14.69
N ILE A 115 -8.64 10.33 -14.04
CA ILE A 115 -9.04 10.19 -12.64
C ILE A 115 -7.90 10.51 -11.66
N SER A 116 -6.66 10.48 -12.13
CA SER A 116 -5.47 10.90 -11.37
C SER A 116 -4.93 12.20 -11.95
N PRO A 117 -4.34 13.09 -11.13
CA PRO A 117 -3.73 14.32 -11.64
C PRO A 117 -2.53 14.00 -12.56
N GLU A 118 -2.21 14.89 -13.48
CA GLU A 118 -1.06 14.71 -14.40
C GLU A 118 0.26 14.55 -13.63
N ASP A 119 0.43 15.26 -12.52
CA ASP A 119 1.62 15.23 -11.68
C ASP A 119 1.69 14.00 -10.75
N VAL A 120 0.70 13.10 -10.77
CA VAL A 120 0.76 11.83 -10.02
C VAL A 120 2.04 11.04 -10.32
N VAL A 121 2.60 11.18 -11.52
CA VAL A 121 3.88 10.57 -11.94
C VAL A 121 5.11 11.08 -11.17
N THR A 122 4.93 12.08 -10.31
CA THR A 122 5.95 12.62 -9.41
C THR A 122 5.69 12.29 -7.93
N TYR A 123 4.53 11.71 -7.63
CA TYR A 123 4.10 11.47 -6.25
C TYR A 123 4.82 10.29 -5.61
N LYS A 124 5.25 10.50 -4.38
CA LYS A 124 5.61 9.49 -3.41
C LYS A 124 4.47 9.32 -2.40
N GLU A 125 4.68 8.52 -1.36
CA GLU A 125 3.68 8.24 -0.33
C GLU A 125 3.07 9.52 0.25
N GLU A 126 3.93 10.47 0.63
CA GLU A 126 3.50 11.69 1.31
C GLU A 126 2.80 12.69 0.39
N ASP A 127 3.16 12.71 -0.91
CA ASP A 127 2.50 13.55 -1.90
C ASP A 127 1.07 13.06 -2.15
N ALA A 128 0.88 11.76 -2.40
CA ALA A 128 -0.43 11.15 -2.54
C ALA A 128 -1.27 11.33 -1.27
N ARG A 129 -0.66 11.10 -0.08
CA ARG A 129 -1.31 11.33 1.21
C ARG A 129 -1.68 12.80 1.42
N GLY A 130 -0.86 13.73 0.98
CA GLY A 130 -1.13 15.17 1.06
C GLY A 130 -2.43 15.55 0.35
N VAL A 131 -2.63 15.08 -0.89
CA VAL A 131 -3.88 15.29 -1.63
C VAL A 131 -5.06 14.63 -0.92
N TRP A 132 -4.89 13.38 -0.48
CA TRP A 132 -5.90 12.62 0.25
C TRP A 132 -6.32 13.31 1.54
N GLN A 133 -5.37 13.67 2.39
CA GLN A 133 -5.62 14.21 3.72
C GLN A 133 -6.28 15.59 3.69
N THR A 134 -6.13 16.34 2.60
CA THR A 134 -6.88 17.59 2.40
C THR A 134 -8.34 17.37 1.97
N GLY A 135 -8.75 16.11 1.78
CA GLY A 135 -10.10 15.74 1.35
C GLY A 135 -10.32 15.82 -0.16
N ASN A 136 -9.26 16.00 -0.94
CA ASN A 136 -9.32 16.22 -2.39
C ASN A 136 -9.06 14.95 -3.22
N ALA A 137 -9.25 13.76 -2.65
CA ALA A 137 -9.24 12.51 -3.42
C ALA A 137 -10.39 11.60 -2.97
N VAL A 138 -10.97 10.86 -3.92
CA VAL A 138 -12.01 9.85 -3.65
C VAL A 138 -11.39 8.55 -3.18
N PHE A 139 -10.29 8.15 -3.83
CA PHE A 139 -9.50 6.95 -3.54
C PHE A 139 -8.03 7.29 -3.43
N MET A 140 -7.32 6.52 -2.60
CA MET A 140 -5.86 6.56 -2.49
C MET A 140 -5.31 5.15 -2.34
N ARG A 141 -4.26 4.81 -3.10
CA ARG A 141 -3.39 3.70 -2.74
C ARG A 141 -2.34 4.20 -1.74
N ASN A 142 -2.19 3.54 -0.61
CA ASN A 142 -1.10 3.82 0.32
C ASN A 142 -0.86 2.63 1.27
N TRP A 143 0.11 2.76 2.16
CA TRP A 143 0.45 1.80 3.19
C TRP A 143 -0.41 1.97 4.45
N PRO A 144 -0.49 0.98 5.35
CA PRO A 144 -1.35 1.00 6.54
C PRO A 144 -1.21 2.22 7.45
N TYR A 145 -0.02 2.82 7.57
CA TYR A 145 0.20 4.00 8.41
C TYR A 145 -0.68 5.21 8.02
N ALA A 146 -1.16 5.26 6.79
CA ALA A 146 -2.03 6.35 6.34
C ALA A 146 -3.39 6.36 7.06
N TRP A 147 -3.79 5.23 7.68
CA TRP A 147 -5.00 5.16 8.50
C TRP A 147 -4.92 6.10 9.70
N SER A 148 -3.92 5.93 10.57
CA SER A 148 -3.78 6.79 11.76
C SER A 148 -3.66 8.27 11.39
N ARG A 149 -3.03 8.58 10.26
CA ARG A 149 -2.94 9.96 9.75
C ARG A 149 -4.30 10.49 9.29
N SER A 150 -5.10 9.66 8.64
CA SER A 150 -6.46 10.03 8.22
C SER A 150 -7.41 10.22 9.40
N GLN A 151 -7.17 9.54 10.51
CA GLN A 151 -7.97 9.58 11.74
C GLN A 151 -7.44 10.57 12.79
N ALA A 152 -6.37 11.31 12.51
CA ALA A 152 -5.82 12.31 13.42
C ALA A 152 -6.86 13.42 13.72
N ASP A 153 -6.77 14.01 14.93
CA ASP A 153 -7.76 15.00 15.39
C ASP A 153 -7.85 16.25 14.51
N ASP A 154 -6.76 16.61 13.85
CA ASP A 154 -6.68 17.74 12.92
C ASP A 154 -7.00 17.35 11.47
N SER A 155 -7.36 16.09 11.21
CA SER A 155 -7.66 15.63 9.85
C SER A 155 -9.09 16.00 9.43
N PRO A 156 -9.28 16.74 8.32
CA PRO A 156 -10.61 17.08 7.80
C PRO A 156 -11.41 15.88 7.29
N ILE A 157 -10.76 14.74 7.12
CA ILE A 157 -11.38 13.49 6.68
C ILE A 157 -11.51 12.46 7.81
N LYS A 158 -11.26 12.85 9.06
CA LYS A 158 -11.50 11.99 10.22
C LYS A 158 -12.93 11.43 10.18
N ASP A 159 -13.08 10.15 10.50
CA ASP A 159 -14.34 9.39 10.48
C ASP A 159 -15.06 9.29 9.12
N LYS A 160 -14.39 9.68 8.03
CA LYS A 160 -14.92 9.65 6.65
C LYS A 160 -14.13 8.71 5.73
N VAL A 161 -13.34 7.82 6.30
CA VAL A 161 -12.38 6.97 5.58
C VAL A 161 -12.66 5.51 5.84
N GLY A 162 -12.63 4.71 4.79
CA GLY A 162 -12.51 3.26 4.83
C GLY A 162 -11.18 2.81 4.25
N ALA A 163 -10.76 1.60 4.61
CA ALA A 163 -9.60 0.93 4.02
C ALA A 163 -9.95 -0.51 3.68
N MET A 164 -9.43 -1.00 2.56
CA MET A 164 -9.67 -2.36 2.08
C MET A 164 -8.48 -2.89 1.26
N ALA A 165 -8.51 -4.17 0.91
CA ALA A 165 -7.60 -4.74 -0.07
C ALA A 165 -7.71 -4.01 -1.41
N LEU A 166 -6.60 -3.98 -2.17
CA LEU A 166 -6.62 -3.41 -3.52
C LEU A 166 -7.56 -4.18 -4.45
N PRO A 167 -8.21 -3.49 -5.40
CA PRO A 167 -9.12 -4.14 -6.34
C PRO A 167 -8.45 -5.22 -7.20
N GLY A 168 -9.23 -6.19 -7.65
CA GLY A 168 -8.80 -7.16 -8.64
C GLY A 168 -8.84 -6.61 -10.06
N GLY A 169 -8.09 -7.24 -10.96
CA GLY A 169 -8.05 -6.89 -12.38
C GLY A 169 -8.21 -8.12 -13.27
N GLY A 170 -8.59 -7.89 -14.56
CA GLY A 170 -8.79 -8.97 -15.53
C GLY A 170 -9.94 -9.92 -15.21
N SER A 171 -10.04 -11.02 -15.96
CA SER A 171 -11.08 -12.05 -15.78
C SER A 171 -10.92 -12.90 -14.52
N ASP A 172 -9.69 -13.04 -14.05
CA ASP A 172 -9.31 -13.86 -12.89
C ASP A 172 -8.81 -12.97 -11.73
N GLY A 173 -9.37 -11.76 -11.64
CA GLY A 173 -8.90 -10.68 -10.80
C GLY A 173 -8.62 -11.08 -9.36
N LYS A 174 -7.37 -10.90 -8.95
CA LYS A 174 -6.92 -11.13 -7.58
C LYS A 174 -6.80 -9.80 -6.84
N MET A 175 -7.31 -9.75 -5.63
CA MET A 175 -6.98 -8.67 -4.69
C MET A 175 -5.57 -8.91 -4.16
N THR A 176 -4.60 -8.17 -4.68
CA THR A 176 -3.18 -8.37 -4.38
C THR A 176 -2.53 -7.07 -3.95
N GLY A 177 -1.91 -7.06 -2.77
CA GLY A 177 -1.03 -5.99 -2.31
C GLY A 177 0.45 -6.38 -2.40
N ALA A 178 1.33 -5.44 -2.64
CA ALA A 178 2.77 -5.68 -2.55
C ALA A 178 3.18 -5.91 -1.09
N LEU A 179 3.94 -6.98 -0.85
CA LEU A 179 4.52 -7.24 0.47
C LEU A 179 5.59 -6.19 0.77
N GLY A 180 5.32 -5.36 1.78
CA GLY A 180 6.21 -4.34 2.29
C GLY A 180 6.68 -4.64 3.70
N GLY A 181 7.22 -3.60 4.34
CA GLY A 181 7.64 -3.66 5.72
C GLY A 181 9.10 -3.31 5.92
N TRP A 182 9.48 -3.18 7.18
CA TRP A 182 10.81 -2.72 7.59
C TRP A 182 11.45 -3.72 8.53
N GLN A 183 12.76 -3.77 8.47
CA GLN A 183 13.57 -4.62 9.29
C GLN A 183 14.66 -3.82 9.99
N LEU A 184 15.01 -4.22 11.19
CA LEU A 184 16.10 -3.62 11.96
C LEU A 184 17.31 -4.54 11.94
N MET A 185 18.49 -3.95 11.76
CA MET A 185 19.76 -4.67 11.80
C MET A 185 20.82 -3.85 12.51
N VAL A 186 21.79 -4.53 13.12
CA VAL A 186 22.96 -3.87 13.69
C VAL A 186 23.96 -3.58 12.57
N ASN A 187 24.39 -2.33 12.44
CA ASN A 187 25.46 -1.99 11.49
C ASN A 187 26.77 -2.68 11.93
N LYS A 188 27.43 -3.37 11.00
CA LYS A 188 28.69 -4.10 11.26
C LYS A 188 29.82 -3.21 11.79
N ASN A 189 29.76 -1.92 11.53
CA ASN A 189 30.74 -0.93 11.99
C ASN A 189 30.30 -0.23 13.30
N SER A 190 29.22 -0.68 13.94
CA SER A 190 28.79 -0.14 15.22
C SER A 190 29.88 -0.31 16.27
N LYS A 191 30.15 0.73 17.05
CA LYS A 191 31.05 0.67 18.20
C LYS A 191 30.38 0.05 19.43
N ASN A 192 29.04 -0.07 19.43
CA ASN A 192 28.25 -0.59 20.53
C ASN A 192 27.22 -1.62 20.00
N PRO A 193 27.67 -2.75 19.41
CA PRO A 193 26.76 -3.70 18.77
C PRO A 193 25.79 -4.38 19.74
N GLU A 194 26.18 -4.61 21.00
CA GLU A 194 25.33 -5.20 22.03
C GLU A 194 24.18 -4.25 22.42
N ILE A 195 24.50 -2.97 22.64
CA ILE A 195 23.48 -1.94 22.94
C ILE A 195 22.49 -1.80 21.76
N ALA A 196 23.01 -1.81 20.53
CA ALA A 196 22.17 -1.76 19.35
C ALA A 196 21.26 -3.00 19.23
N ALA A 197 21.76 -4.19 19.57
CA ALA A 197 20.97 -5.41 19.60
C ALA A 197 19.88 -5.37 20.69
N ASP A 198 20.19 -4.85 21.88
CA ASP A 198 19.21 -4.70 22.96
C ASP A 198 18.14 -3.65 22.63
N LEU A 199 18.50 -2.56 21.96
CA LEU A 199 17.53 -1.62 21.41
C LEU A 199 16.58 -2.29 20.41
N ILE A 200 17.11 -3.11 19.50
CA ILE A 200 16.27 -3.85 18.54
C ILE A 200 15.31 -4.78 19.27
N LYS A 201 15.78 -5.55 20.29
CA LYS A 201 14.91 -6.41 21.10
C LYS A 201 13.79 -5.61 21.78
N HIS A 202 14.11 -4.45 22.34
CA HIS A 202 13.12 -3.55 22.94
C HIS A 202 12.10 -3.08 21.90
N MET A 203 12.56 -2.53 20.78
CA MET A 203 11.69 -2.02 19.71
C MET A 203 10.80 -3.10 19.06
N THR A 204 11.22 -4.36 19.13
CA THR A 204 10.48 -5.51 18.60
C THR A 204 9.78 -6.34 19.69
N SER A 205 9.69 -5.82 20.92
CA SER A 205 8.90 -6.42 21.98
C SER A 205 7.40 -6.34 21.68
N VAL A 206 6.62 -7.22 22.30
CA VAL A 206 5.16 -7.22 22.12
C VAL A 206 4.55 -5.89 22.56
N GLU A 207 5.01 -5.34 23.67
CA GLU A 207 4.50 -4.10 24.27
C GLU A 207 4.73 -2.89 23.32
N VAL A 208 5.98 -2.72 22.83
CA VAL A 208 6.30 -1.60 21.94
C VAL A 208 5.60 -1.73 20.59
N MET A 209 5.51 -2.96 20.06
CA MET A 209 4.78 -3.19 18.81
C MET A 209 3.27 -2.97 18.97
N LYS A 210 2.67 -3.30 20.13
CA LYS A 210 1.27 -3.00 20.43
C LYS A 210 1.03 -1.50 20.41
N THR A 211 1.81 -0.74 21.19
CA THR A 211 1.71 0.73 21.24
C THR A 211 1.84 1.33 19.83
N LYS A 212 2.83 0.88 19.08
CA LYS A 212 3.05 1.37 17.72
C LYS A 212 1.88 1.02 16.77
N ALA A 213 1.31 -0.18 16.88
CA ALA A 213 0.15 -0.55 16.08
C ALA A 213 -1.05 0.34 16.36
N ILE A 214 -1.29 0.68 17.63
CA ILE A 214 -2.39 1.57 18.05
C ILE A 214 -2.13 3.01 17.57
N ASP A 215 -0.95 3.56 17.85
CA ASP A 215 -0.67 4.99 17.65
C ASP A 215 -0.43 5.34 16.18
N THR A 216 0.17 4.42 15.41
CA THR A 216 0.66 4.71 14.06
C THR A 216 0.15 3.78 12.98
N SER A 217 -0.71 2.82 13.32
CA SER A 217 -1.25 1.79 12.40
C SER A 217 -0.16 0.98 11.66
N ASN A 218 1.04 0.90 12.21
CA ASN A 218 2.07 0.01 11.69
C ASN A 218 1.74 -1.44 12.06
N LEU A 219 1.67 -2.30 11.06
CA LEU A 219 1.29 -3.70 11.27
C LEU A 219 2.38 -4.47 12.01
N PRO A 220 2.08 -5.03 13.21
CA PRO A 220 3.07 -5.73 14.00
C PRO A 220 3.52 -7.04 13.32
N THR A 221 4.76 -7.43 13.54
CA THR A 221 5.29 -8.73 13.09
C THR A 221 5.12 -9.83 14.14
N ARG A 222 4.28 -9.59 15.14
CA ARG A 222 3.90 -10.52 16.21
C ARG A 222 2.46 -10.98 16.00
N PRO A 223 2.20 -12.23 15.58
CA PRO A 223 0.83 -12.69 15.28
C PRO A 223 -0.17 -12.51 16.42
N VAL A 224 0.27 -12.67 17.67
CA VAL A 224 -0.59 -12.50 18.86
C VAL A 224 -1.24 -11.11 18.95
N LEU A 225 -0.66 -10.08 18.34
CA LEU A 225 -1.20 -8.72 18.36
C LEU A 225 -2.38 -8.53 17.39
N TYR A 226 -2.57 -9.42 16.43
CA TYR A 226 -3.74 -9.36 15.54
C TYR A 226 -5.03 -9.79 16.23
N ASP A 227 -4.91 -10.48 17.37
CA ASP A 227 -6.05 -10.84 18.22
C ASP A 227 -6.26 -9.90 19.43
N ASP A 228 -5.35 -8.97 19.65
CA ASP A 228 -5.43 -7.99 20.72
C ASP A 228 -6.63 -7.03 20.51
N PRO A 229 -7.53 -6.87 21.49
CA PRO A 229 -8.74 -6.06 21.34
C PRO A 229 -8.46 -4.58 21.12
N ASP A 230 -7.42 -4.02 21.76
CA ASP A 230 -7.10 -2.60 21.63
C ASP A 230 -6.51 -2.31 20.24
N VAL A 231 -5.68 -3.22 19.72
CA VAL A 231 -5.13 -3.13 18.37
C VAL A 231 -6.24 -3.22 17.32
N LYS A 232 -7.21 -4.14 17.50
CA LYS A 232 -8.39 -4.26 16.64
C LYS A 232 -9.28 -3.02 16.69
N ALA A 233 -9.48 -2.46 17.87
CA ALA A 233 -10.29 -1.25 18.03
C ALA A 233 -9.66 -0.04 17.32
N ALA A 234 -8.34 0.14 17.42
CA ALA A 234 -7.62 1.22 16.76
C ALA A 234 -7.56 1.05 15.22
N ASN A 235 -7.60 -0.19 14.75
CA ASN A 235 -7.40 -0.54 13.34
C ASN A 235 -8.46 -1.55 12.87
N PRO A 236 -9.70 -1.11 12.60
CA PRO A 236 -10.82 -2.01 12.25
C PRO A 236 -10.55 -2.86 11.00
N PHE A 237 -9.66 -2.41 10.12
CA PHE A 237 -9.28 -3.11 8.90
C PHE A 237 -8.24 -4.24 9.10
N PHE A 238 -7.64 -4.39 10.29
CA PHE A 238 -6.62 -5.42 10.55
C PHE A 238 -7.14 -6.85 10.33
N GLY A 239 -8.43 -7.09 10.60
CA GLY A 239 -9.04 -8.42 10.40
C GLY A 239 -9.01 -8.91 8.96
N MET A 240 -9.14 -8.01 7.98
CA MET A 240 -9.08 -8.36 6.56
C MET A 240 -7.65 -8.46 6.01
N LEU A 241 -6.66 -7.93 6.73
CA LEU A 241 -5.28 -7.92 6.24
C LEU A 241 -4.61 -9.28 6.26
N PHE A 242 -5.10 -10.22 7.06
CA PHE A 242 -4.54 -11.58 7.07
C PHE A 242 -4.62 -12.22 5.68
N ASP A 243 -5.76 -12.11 5.02
CA ASP A 243 -5.93 -12.60 3.65
C ASP A 243 -5.11 -11.78 2.65
N THR A 244 -5.03 -10.45 2.85
CA THR A 244 -4.19 -9.57 2.03
C THR A 244 -2.72 -9.96 2.11
N PHE A 245 -2.20 -10.31 3.30
CA PHE A 245 -0.82 -10.78 3.46
C PHE A 245 -0.59 -12.16 2.84
N ASN A 246 -1.52 -13.09 3.00
CA ASN A 246 -1.41 -14.42 2.40
C ASN A 246 -1.40 -14.37 0.86
N ASN A 247 -2.02 -13.36 0.28
CA ASN A 247 -2.08 -13.13 -1.16
C ASN A 247 -1.09 -12.04 -1.64
N ALA A 248 -0.26 -11.50 -0.75
CA ALA A 248 0.67 -10.44 -1.10
C ALA A 248 1.75 -10.91 -2.07
N VAL A 249 2.07 -10.06 -3.05
CA VAL A 249 3.14 -10.32 -4.01
C VAL A 249 4.46 -9.76 -3.51
N ALA A 250 5.50 -10.60 -3.52
CA ALA A 250 6.85 -10.17 -3.17
C ALA A 250 7.54 -9.48 -4.35
N ARG A 251 8.28 -8.41 -4.06
CA ARG A 251 9.17 -7.78 -5.04
C ARG A 251 10.26 -8.75 -5.49
N PRO A 252 10.79 -8.65 -6.71
CA PRO A 252 11.75 -9.61 -7.27
C PRO A 252 13.18 -9.45 -6.71
N SER A 253 13.35 -8.91 -5.50
CA SER A 253 14.67 -8.62 -4.92
C SER A 253 15.53 -9.87 -4.70
N THR A 254 14.91 -10.98 -4.34
CA THR A 254 15.63 -12.25 -4.11
C THR A 254 16.18 -12.86 -5.40
N VAL A 255 15.42 -12.77 -6.49
CA VAL A 255 15.81 -13.37 -7.79
C VAL A 255 16.69 -12.46 -8.63
N SER A 256 16.57 -11.13 -8.47
CA SER A 256 17.40 -10.14 -9.18
C SER A 256 18.69 -9.79 -8.44
N HIS A 257 18.84 -10.20 -7.18
CA HIS A 257 20.05 -10.00 -6.36
C HIS A 257 20.61 -8.56 -6.42
N LYS A 258 21.88 -8.41 -6.78
CA LYS A 258 22.57 -7.10 -6.87
C LYS A 258 22.00 -6.18 -7.97
N TYR A 259 21.21 -6.71 -8.89
CA TYR A 259 20.61 -5.94 -9.98
C TYR A 259 19.22 -5.38 -9.61
N TYR A 260 18.72 -5.67 -8.41
CA TYR A 260 17.37 -5.24 -8.00
C TYR A 260 17.15 -3.74 -8.20
N GLY A 261 18.10 -2.90 -7.83
CA GLY A 261 17.98 -1.45 -8.03
C GLY A 261 17.83 -1.02 -9.50
N GLN A 262 18.33 -1.81 -10.44
CA GLN A 262 18.16 -1.57 -11.89
C GLN A 262 16.80 -2.08 -12.39
N VAL A 263 16.24 -3.10 -11.74
CA VAL A 263 14.90 -3.61 -12.04
C VAL A 263 13.82 -2.68 -11.50
N SER A 264 14.05 -2.09 -10.31
CA SER A 264 13.12 -1.20 -9.64
C SER A 264 13.11 0.23 -10.22
N ASN A 265 14.20 0.71 -10.77
CA ASN A 265 14.32 2.03 -11.37
C ASN A 265 14.38 1.93 -12.90
#